data_fab490262fca8fe4bc873a731e8969dc
#
_entry.id   fab490262fca8fe4bc873a731e8969dc
#
_cell.length_a   1.000
_cell.length_b   1.000
_cell.length_c   1.000
_cell.angle_alpha   90.00
_cell.angle_beta   90.00
_cell.angle_gamma   90.00
#
_symmetry.space_group_name_H-M   'P 1'
#
loop_
_entity.id
_entity.type
_entity.pdbx_description
1 polymer ?
#
loop_
_entity_poly.entity_id
_entity_poly.type
_entity_poly.pdbx_seq_one_letter_code
_entity_poly.pdbx_strand_id
1 'polypeptide(L)'
;MLVSLKPLMEDAMKKGYAVGAFNCPNMESVMAIIQAAEETNSPVILNYAEVHGNLISMEDIAPVMLQFAKKASVPVCVHLDHGESIESCIKAIQLGFSSVMIDASGSDYEENIRITAEVVRLAHAVDVTVEAELGHIFSSDKGLGDTEEIETADSFSNLDDVYTSPDMAKDFVEKTGVDVLAIAFGTSHGIYTQKPVLDLNRITEIKNKNMKTSAIENKREKWHTNGLTFYYQAGKLCQCRSKRPRLRNGKKKDGTPLQPS
;
A
#
# COMPACT_ATOMS: atom_id res chain seq x y z
N MET A 1 -9.26 -9.34 13.05
CA MET A 1 -10.05 -10.10 12.03
C MET A 1 -9.31 -10.06 10.71
N LEU A 2 -8.70 -11.17 10.32
CA LEU A 2 -7.95 -11.26 9.05
C LEU A 2 -8.91 -11.15 7.84
N VAL A 3 -8.59 -10.25 6.90
CA VAL A 3 -9.36 -10.01 5.67
C VAL A 3 -8.42 -9.88 4.47
N SER A 4 -8.97 -10.09 3.26
CA SER A 4 -8.24 -9.82 2.01
C SER A 4 -8.19 -8.32 1.71
N LEU A 5 -7.25 -7.87 0.87
CA LEU A 5 -7.05 -6.46 0.54
C LEU A 5 -8.24 -5.88 -0.24
N LYS A 6 -8.76 -6.60 -1.24
CA LYS A 6 -9.83 -6.11 -2.12
C LYS A 6 -11.07 -5.62 -1.37
N PRO A 7 -11.74 -6.42 -0.50
CA PRO A 7 -12.92 -5.94 0.23
C PRO A 7 -12.61 -4.77 1.17
N LEU A 8 -11.39 -4.70 1.70
CA LEU A 8 -10.94 -3.59 2.52
C LEU A 8 -10.89 -2.28 1.71
N MET A 9 -10.35 -2.37 0.51
CA MET A 9 -10.22 -1.25 -0.41
C MET A 9 -11.57 -0.81 -0.98
N GLU A 10 -12.44 -1.74 -1.32
CA GLU A 10 -13.80 -1.43 -1.78
C GLU A 10 -14.61 -0.66 -0.73
N ASP A 11 -14.49 -1.04 0.56
CA ASP A 11 -15.11 -0.30 1.66
C ASP A 11 -14.52 1.10 1.82
N ALA A 12 -13.20 1.21 1.77
CA ALA A 12 -12.50 2.51 1.84
C ALA A 12 -12.93 3.46 0.71
N MET A 13 -12.98 2.95 -0.53
CA MET A 13 -13.46 3.73 -1.69
C MET A 13 -14.91 4.17 -1.55
N LYS A 14 -15.79 3.27 -1.11
CA LYS A 14 -17.22 3.56 -0.95
C LYS A 14 -17.47 4.62 0.13
N LYS A 15 -16.67 4.61 1.20
CA LYS A 15 -16.82 5.50 2.35
C LYS A 15 -15.92 6.75 2.29
N GLY A 16 -14.98 6.81 1.33
CA GLY A 16 -14.09 7.96 1.12
C GLY A 16 -13.02 8.12 2.18
N TYR A 17 -12.37 7.03 2.61
CA TYR A 17 -11.22 7.07 3.50
C TYR A 17 -10.03 6.29 2.92
N ALA A 18 -8.84 6.53 3.45
CA ALA A 18 -7.63 5.76 3.14
C ALA A 18 -7.33 4.76 4.26
N VAL A 19 -6.77 3.59 3.90
CA VAL A 19 -6.31 2.58 4.86
C VAL A 19 -4.80 2.73 5.03
N GLY A 20 -4.34 2.76 6.28
CA GLY A 20 -2.91 2.77 6.58
C GLY A 20 -2.27 1.41 6.31
N ALA A 21 -1.12 1.41 5.61
CA ALA A 21 -0.28 0.24 5.39
C ALA A 21 1.08 0.47 6.06
N PHE A 22 1.52 -0.48 6.88
CA PHE A 22 2.69 -0.29 7.72
C PHE A 22 3.62 -1.51 7.67
N ASN A 23 4.90 -1.25 7.44
CA ASN A 23 5.93 -2.29 7.45
C ASN A 23 6.14 -2.86 8.85
N CYS A 24 6.24 -4.18 8.92
CA CYS A 24 6.35 -4.96 10.15
C CYS A 24 7.70 -5.68 10.23
N PRO A 25 8.80 -4.97 10.55
CA PRO A 25 10.14 -5.58 10.62
C PRO A 25 10.35 -6.43 11.88
N ASN A 26 9.45 -6.39 12.85
CA ASN A 26 9.53 -7.15 14.10
C ASN A 26 8.15 -7.27 14.77
N MET A 27 8.08 -8.08 15.83
CA MET A 27 6.84 -8.31 16.57
C MET A 27 6.31 -7.05 17.26
N GLU A 28 7.19 -6.21 17.79
CA GLU A 28 6.81 -4.97 18.48
C GLU A 28 6.09 -4.01 17.54
N SER A 29 6.53 -3.91 16.31
CA SER A 29 5.85 -3.12 15.26
C SER A 29 4.46 -3.68 14.99
N VAL A 30 4.31 -5.00 14.83
CA VAL A 30 3.00 -5.64 14.64
C VAL A 30 2.06 -5.32 15.79
N MET A 31 2.53 -5.45 17.03
CA MET A 31 1.73 -5.17 18.24
C MET A 31 1.29 -3.71 18.29
N ALA A 32 2.21 -2.77 18.04
CA ALA A 32 1.92 -1.35 18.09
C ALA A 32 0.90 -0.93 17.00
N ILE A 33 1.03 -1.48 15.78
CA ILE A 33 0.11 -1.21 14.67
C ILE A 33 -1.29 -1.74 14.99
N ILE A 34 -1.39 -2.98 15.47
CA ILE A 34 -2.68 -3.59 15.84
C ILE A 34 -3.34 -2.81 16.97
N GLN A 35 -2.58 -2.47 18.02
CA GLN A 35 -3.12 -1.68 19.14
C GLN A 35 -3.66 -0.33 18.65
N ALA A 36 -2.90 0.40 17.84
CA ALA A 36 -3.34 1.69 17.29
C ALA A 36 -4.59 1.55 16.42
N ALA A 37 -4.67 0.49 15.61
CA ALA A 37 -5.83 0.20 14.77
C ALA A 37 -7.09 -0.08 15.62
N GLU A 38 -6.96 -0.85 16.69
CA GLU A 38 -8.07 -1.15 17.61
C GLU A 38 -8.50 0.08 18.42
N GLU A 39 -7.56 0.87 18.95
CA GLU A 39 -7.85 2.12 19.67
C GLU A 39 -8.58 3.14 18.81
N THR A 40 -8.27 3.18 17.50
CA THR A 40 -8.91 4.09 16.55
C THR A 40 -10.13 3.48 15.84
N ASN A 41 -10.43 2.21 16.12
CA ASN A 41 -11.44 1.41 15.41
C ASN A 41 -11.31 1.52 13.88
N SER A 42 -10.08 1.40 13.39
CA SER A 42 -9.72 1.58 11.99
C SER A 42 -9.20 0.30 11.36
N PRO A 43 -9.53 -0.01 10.11
CA PRO A 43 -8.88 -1.10 9.39
C PRO A 43 -7.41 -0.78 9.12
N VAL A 44 -6.58 -1.80 8.97
CA VAL A 44 -5.13 -1.64 8.77
C VAL A 44 -4.57 -2.74 7.87
N ILE A 45 -3.47 -2.42 7.18
CA ILE A 45 -2.67 -3.36 6.41
C ILE A 45 -1.32 -3.53 7.13
N LEU A 46 -0.99 -4.77 7.44
CA LEU A 46 0.35 -5.17 7.90
C LEU A 46 1.16 -5.57 6.67
N ASN A 47 2.21 -4.83 6.35
CA ASN A 47 3.09 -5.10 5.23
C ASN A 47 4.33 -5.89 5.67
N TYR A 48 4.69 -6.87 4.86
CA TYR A 48 6.04 -7.40 4.79
C TYR A 48 6.66 -6.90 3.48
N ALA A 49 7.58 -5.95 3.54
CA ALA A 49 8.33 -5.51 2.37
C ALA A 49 9.49 -6.49 2.13
N GLU A 50 9.58 -7.04 0.91
CA GLU A 50 10.59 -8.06 0.58
C GLU A 50 12.02 -7.54 0.77
N VAL A 51 12.25 -6.27 0.51
CA VAL A 51 13.54 -5.59 0.75
C VAL A 51 14.02 -5.67 2.21
N HIS A 52 13.13 -5.93 3.16
CA HIS A 52 13.46 -6.12 4.57
C HIS A 52 13.85 -7.56 4.93
N GLY A 53 13.95 -8.46 3.96
CA GLY A 53 14.31 -9.86 4.18
C GLY A 53 15.66 -10.09 4.87
N ASN A 54 16.57 -9.10 4.81
CA ASN A 54 17.83 -9.09 5.55
C ASN A 54 17.68 -8.78 7.05
N LEU A 55 16.55 -8.20 7.48
CA LEU A 55 16.25 -7.90 8.88
C LEU A 55 15.51 -9.07 9.55
N ILE A 56 14.53 -9.62 8.85
CA ILE A 56 13.75 -10.76 9.28
C ILE A 56 13.21 -11.50 8.06
N SER A 57 13.26 -12.84 8.06
CA SER A 57 12.70 -13.62 6.97
C SER A 57 11.16 -13.55 6.96
N MET A 58 10.57 -13.73 5.77
CA MET A 58 9.12 -13.81 5.63
C MET A 58 8.54 -14.95 6.47
N GLU A 59 9.23 -16.09 6.52
CA GLU A 59 8.84 -17.26 7.29
C GLU A 59 8.78 -17.02 8.80
N ASP A 60 9.68 -16.19 9.32
CA ASP A 60 9.75 -15.90 10.74
C ASP A 60 8.68 -14.89 11.18
N ILE A 61 8.40 -13.86 10.38
CA ILE A 61 7.44 -12.82 10.75
C ILE A 61 5.99 -13.16 10.38
N ALA A 62 5.74 -13.93 9.32
CA ALA A 62 4.40 -14.27 8.87
C ALA A 62 3.52 -14.89 9.96
N PRO A 63 3.97 -15.89 10.74
CA PRO A 63 3.16 -16.45 11.81
C PRO A 63 2.73 -15.41 12.86
N VAL A 64 3.60 -14.44 13.16
CA VAL A 64 3.32 -13.35 14.11
C VAL A 64 2.25 -12.43 13.53
N MET A 65 2.44 -11.92 12.31
CA MET A 65 1.49 -11.05 11.62
C MET A 65 0.10 -11.70 11.54
N LEU A 66 0.04 -12.96 11.09
CA LEU A 66 -1.19 -13.71 10.94
C LEU A 66 -1.90 -13.97 12.29
N GLN A 67 -1.14 -14.27 13.33
CA GLN A 67 -1.70 -14.49 14.64
C GLN A 67 -2.37 -13.24 15.19
N PHE A 68 -1.70 -12.09 15.10
CA PHE A 68 -2.24 -10.81 15.54
C PHE A 68 -3.42 -10.38 14.67
N ALA A 69 -3.31 -10.49 13.34
CA ALA A 69 -4.41 -10.16 12.43
C ALA A 69 -5.68 -10.99 12.70
N LYS A 70 -5.55 -12.31 12.95
CA LYS A 70 -6.69 -13.18 13.28
C LYS A 70 -7.37 -12.81 14.59
N LYS A 71 -6.62 -12.35 15.60
CA LYS A 71 -7.12 -11.97 16.93
C LYS A 71 -7.68 -10.54 16.99
N ALA A 72 -7.28 -9.66 16.08
CA ALA A 72 -7.70 -8.26 16.07
C ALA A 72 -9.21 -8.12 16.00
N SER A 73 -9.74 -7.10 16.70
CA SER A 73 -11.16 -6.72 16.70
C SER A 73 -11.55 -5.92 15.46
N VAL A 74 -10.57 -5.35 14.74
CA VAL A 74 -10.74 -4.59 13.48
C VAL A 74 -10.31 -5.41 12.27
N PRO A 75 -10.72 -5.05 11.03
CA PRO A 75 -10.24 -5.67 9.82
C PRO A 75 -8.73 -5.44 9.62
N VAL A 76 -7.97 -6.51 9.38
CA VAL A 76 -6.53 -6.48 9.16
C VAL A 76 -6.19 -7.32 7.94
N CYS A 77 -5.50 -6.71 6.97
CA CYS A 77 -4.91 -7.41 5.84
C CYS A 77 -3.44 -7.71 6.14
N VAL A 78 -2.98 -8.91 5.81
CA VAL A 78 -1.54 -9.27 5.83
C VAL A 78 -1.08 -9.33 4.38
N HIS A 79 -0.13 -8.49 4.02
CA HIS A 79 0.24 -8.16 2.66
C HIS A 79 1.75 -8.31 2.40
N LEU A 80 2.10 -8.98 1.29
CA LEU A 80 3.45 -8.90 0.73
C LEU A 80 3.56 -7.60 -0.05
N ASP A 81 4.50 -6.76 0.33
CA ASP A 81 4.78 -5.45 -0.25
C ASP A 81 6.03 -5.54 -1.13
N HIS A 82 5.94 -5.08 -2.38
CA HIS A 82 7.01 -5.14 -3.38
C HIS A 82 7.62 -6.55 -3.54
N GLY A 83 6.79 -7.56 -3.84
CA GLY A 83 7.30 -8.89 -4.21
C GLY A 83 8.09 -8.80 -5.51
N GLU A 84 9.36 -9.21 -5.47
CA GLU A 84 10.31 -9.07 -6.58
C GLU A 84 10.22 -10.22 -7.60
N SER A 85 9.48 -11.29 -7.25
CA SER A 85 9.35 -12.49 -8.09
C SER A 85 8.01 -13.21 -7.90
N ILE A 86 7.65 -14.03 -8.88
CA ILE A 86 6.50 -14.95 -8.80
C ILE A 86 6.67 -15.89 -7.61
N GLU A 87 7.89 -16.37 -7.37
CA GLU A 87 8.27 -17.27 -6.29
C GLU A 87 8.00 -16.64 -4.92
N SER A 88 8.34 -15.37 -4.74
CA SER A 88 8.07 -14.63 -3.51
C SER A 88 6.57 -14.50 -3.25
N CYS A 89 5.78 -14.21 -4.29
CA CYS A 89 4.32 -14.18 -4.18
C CYS A 89 3.74 -15.55 -3.80
N ILE A 90 4.21 -16.62 -4.45
CA ILE A 90 3.79 -18.00 -4.11
C ILE A 90 4.14 -18.33 -2.67
N LYS A 91 5.35 -17.98 -2.22
CA LYS A 91 5.80 -18.19 -0.84
C LYS A 91 4.92 -17.47 0.17
N ALA A 92 4.58 -16.20 -0.08
CA ALA A 92 3.67 -15.44 0.77
C ALA A 92 2.28 -16.08 0.86
N ILE A 93 1.74 -16.53 -0.28
CA ILE A 93 0.46 -17.26 -0.35
C ILE A 93 0.52 -18.55 0.49
N GLN A 94 1.58 -19.34 0.35
CA GLN A 94 1.78 -20.59 1.12
C GLN A 94 1.87 -20.32 2.63
N LEU A 95 2.44 -19.19 3.05
CA LEU A 95 2.52 -18.78 4.44
C LEU A 95 1.19 -18.26 4.98
N GLY A 96 0.19 -18.02 4.12
CA GLY A 96 -1.16 -17.58 4.49
C GLY A 96 -1.40 -16.08 4.43
N PHE A 97 -0.59 -15.34 3.70
CA PHE A 97 -0.86 -13.93 3.41
C PHE A 97 -2.20 -13.79 2.68
N SER A 98 -2.97 -12.77 3.04
CA SER A 98 -4.29 -12.51 2.45
C SER A 98 -4.25 -11.61 1.22
N SER A 99 -3.06 -11.06 0.92
CA SER A 99 -2.77 -10.25 -0.26
C SER A 99 -1.28 -10.30 -0.61
N VAL A 100 -0.97 -10.15 -1.89
CA VAL A 100 0.40 -10.06 -2.40
C VAL A 100 0.49 -8.93 -3.42
N MET A 101 1.61 -8.22 -3.44
CA MET A 101 1.99 -7.33 -4.51
C MET A 101 3.10 -7.97 -5.32
N ILE A 102 2.95 -7.94 -6.65
CA ILE A 102 4.04 -8.20 -7.58
C ILE A 102 4.50 -6.88 -8.16
N ASP A 103 5.77 -6.56 -7.96
CA ASP A 103 6.37 -5.36 -8.51
C ASP A 103 7.26 -5.70 -9.71
N ALA A 104 6.67 -5.58 -10.89
CA ALA A 104 7.37 -5.71 -12.16
C ALA A 104 7.47 -4.35 -12.90
N SER A 105 7.32 -3.23 -12.19
CA SER A 105 7.35 -1.87 -12.75
C SER A 105 8.69 -1.50 -13.38
N GLY A 106 9.77 -2.15 -12.96
CA GLY A 106 11.10 -2.03 -13.56
C GLY A 106 11.28 -2.74 -14.91
N SER A 107 10.31 -3.57 -15.34
CA SER A 107 10.30 -4.26 -16.63
C SER A 107 9.62 -3.40 -17.70
N ASP A 108 9.72 -3.83 -18.98
CA ASP A 108 8.88 -3.21 -20.00
C ASP A 108 7.39 -3.50 -19.77
N TYR A 109 6.52 -2.70 -20.40
CA TYR A 109 5.08 -2.72 -20.17
C TYR A 109 4.43 -4.09 -20.42
N GLU A 110 4.79 -4.77 -21.51
CA GLU A 110 4.20 -6.07 -21.88
C GLU A 110 4.70 -7.18 -20.94
N GLU A 111 5.94 -7.10 -20.48
CA GLU A 111 6.47 -8.05 -19.50
C GLU A 111 5.85 -7.83 -18.12
N ASN A 112 5.64 -6.58 -17.68
CA ASN A 112 4.90 -6.29 -16.47
C ASN A 112 3.48 -6.89 -16.53
N ILE A 113 2.77 -6.72 -17.66
CA ILE A 113 1.45 -7.35 -17.87
C ILE A 113 1.56 -8.88 -17.75
N ARG A 114 2.52 -9.51 -18.41
CA ARG A 114 2.70 -10.96 -18.41
C ARG A 114 2.93 -11.51 -17.01
N ILE A 115 3.86 -10.92 -16.26
CA ILE A 115 4.19 -11.32 -14.89
C ILE A 115 2.99 -11.11 -13.97
N THR A 116 2.38 -9.94 -14.02
CA THR A 116 1.23 -9.59 -13.18
C THR A 116 0.05 -10.54 -13.44
N ALA A 117 -0.30 -10.78 -14.71
CA ALA A 117 -1.39 -11.69 -15.05
C ALA A 117 -1.15 -13.13 -14.56
N GLU A 118 0.10 -13.59 -14.56
CA GLU A 118 0.47 -14.90 -14.03
C GLU A 118 0.26 -14.98 -12.51
N VAL A 119 0.71 -13.97 -11.76
CA VAL A 119 0.49 -13.90 -10.31
C VAL A 119 -1.00 -13.81 -10.00
N VAL A 120 -1.78 -12.99 -10.73
CA VAL A 120 -3.23 -12.89 -10.58
C VAL A 120 -3.90 -14.24 -10.75
N ARG A 121 -3.57 -14.98 -11.80
CA ARG A 121 -4.11 -16.32 -12.05
C ARG A 121 -3.84 -17.29 -10.90
N LEU A 122 -2.64 -17.26 -10.33
CA LEU A 122 -2.23 -18.13 -9.22
C LEU A 122 -2.91 -17.73 -7.90
N ALA A 123 -2.90 -16.44 -7.58
CA ALA A 123 -3.43 -15.92 -6.32
C ALA A 123 -4.96 -16.03 -6.27
N HIS A 124 -5.67 -15.70 -7.36
CA HIS A 124 -7.13 -15.81 -7.42
C HIS A 124 -7.62 -17.26 -7.30
N ALA A 125 -6.82 -18.24 -7.70
CA ALA A 125 -7.17 -19.66 -7.51
C ALA A 125 -7.31 -20.07 -6.04
N VAL A 126 -6.82 -19.25 -5.11
CA VAL A 126 -6.83 -19.48 -3.65
C VAL A 126 -7.37 -18.26 -2.87
N ASP A 127 -8.16 -17.40 -3.53
CA ASP A 127 -8.84 -16.23 -2.96
C ASP A 127 -7.89 -15.18 -2.33
N VAL A 128 -6.67 -15.05 -2.85
CA VAL A 128 -5.69 -14.03 -2.45
C VAL A 128 -5.76 -12.85 -3.41
N THR A 129 -5.86 -11.64 -2.86
CA THR A 129 -5.87 -10.38 -3.62
C THR A 129 -4.49 -10.07 -4.17
N VAL A 130 -4.43 -9.51 -5.39
CA VAL A 130 -3.20 -9.07 -6.03
C VAL A 130 -3.16 -7.57 -6.21
N GLU A 131 -2.04 -6.98 -5.84
CA GLU A 131 -1.63 -5.64 -6.18
C GLU A 131 -0.49 -5.69 -7.21
N ALA A 132 -0.41 -4.66 -8.06
CA ALA A 132 0.72 -4.44 -8.97
C ALA A 132 1.06 -2.96 -9.04
N GLU A 133 2.20 -2.63 -9.65
CA GLU A 133 2.66 -1.27 -9.84
C GLU A 133 2.78 -0.93 -11.33
N LEU A 134 2.39 0.30 -11.67
CA LEU A 134 2.49 0.85 -13.01
C LEU A 134 2.95 2.30 -12.99
N GLY A 135 3.98 2.60 -13.76
CA GLY A 135 4.68 3.88 -13.79
C GLY A 135 5.98 3.81 -12.99
N HIS A 136 6.72 4.91 -12.94
CA HIS A 136 7.99 4.95 -12.23
C HIS A 136 7.83 5.69 -10.91
N ILE A 137 7.91 4.96 -9.79
CA ILE A 137 7.94 5.55 -8.45
C ILE A 137 9.40 5.70 -8.05
N PHE A 138 9.81 6.96 -7.82
CA PHE A 138 11.18 7.28 -7.47
C PHE A 138 11.59 6.64 -6.13
N SER A 139 12.85 6.23 -6.01
CA SER A 139 13.43 5.75 -4.76
C SER A 139 14.60 6.63 -4.34
N SER A 140 14.53 7.17 -3.12
CA SER A 140 15.65 7.85 -2.47
C SER A 140 16.46 6.92 -1.57
N ASP A 141 16.08 5.65 -1.46
CA ASP A 141 16.72 4.65 -0.59
C ASP A 141 17.71 3.77 -1.37
N LYS A 142 18.54 4.37 -2.23
CA LYS A 142 19.75 3.66 -2.71
C LYS A 142 20.68 3.48 -1.52
N GLY A 143 21.07 2.21 -1.28
CA GLY A 143 21.81 1.80 -0.09
C GLY A 143 23.08 2.63 0.16
N LEU A 144 23.49 2.71 1.41
CA LEU A 144 24.72 3.34 1.86
C LEU A 144 25.94 2.74 1.10
N GLY A 145 26.28 3.28 -0.06
CA GLY A 145 27.43 2.83 -0.85
C GLY A 145 27.39 3.14 -2.34
N ASP A 146 26.23 3.41 -2.91
CA ASP A 146 26.12 3.68 -4.35
C ASP A 146 26.21 5.18 -4.64
N THR A 147 27.19 5.53 -5.48
CA THR A 147 27.47 6.92 -5.94
C THR A 147 26.55 7.35 -7.08
N GLU A 148 25.47 6.64 -7.35
CA GLU A 148 24.51 7.01 -8.37
C GLU A 148 23.61 8.16 -7.89
N GLU A 149 23.36 9.12 -8.78
CA GLU A 149 22.51 10.27 -8.49
C GLU A 149 21.10 9.82 -8.08
N ILE A 150 20.57 10.45 -7.02
CA ILE A 150 19.19 10.21 -6.57
C ILE A 150 18.27 10.73 -7.68
N GLU A 151 17.50 9.85 -8.30
CA GLU A 151 16.48 10.24 -9.26
C GLU A 151 15.35 10.97 -8.53
N THR A 152 15.10 12.19 -8.95
CA THR A 152 14.00 13.03 -8.47
C THR A 152 13.12 13.43 -9.64
N ALA A 153 11.91 13.91 -9.37
CA ALA A 153 11.02 14.43 -10.41
C ALA A 153 11.71 15.52 -11.27
N ASP A 154 12.63 16.28 -10.70
CA ASP A 154 13.41 17.32 -11.40
C ASP A 154 14.45 16.74 -12.37
N SER A 155 14.78 15.45 -12.28
CA SER A 155 15.70 14.75 -13.19
C SER A 155 15.07 14.46 -14.56
N PHE A 156 13.74 14.58 -14.68
CA PHE A 156 13.00 14.29 -15.91
C PHE A 156 12.54 15.56 -16.58
N SER A 157 12.78 15.66 -17.88
CA SER A 157 12.35 16.79 -18.70
C SER A 157 10.84 16.87 -18.89
N ASN A 158 10.14 15.75 -18.70
CA ASN A 158 8.68 15.65 -18.81
C ASN A 158 8.14 14.64 -17.78
N LEU A 159 7.39 15.10 -16.80
CA LEU A 159 6.79 14.26 -15.77
C LEU A 159 5.71 13.30 -16.30
N ASP A 160 5.12 13.59 -17.44
CA ASP A 160 4.14 12.71 -18.08
C ASP A 160 4.77 11.39 -18.57
N ASP A 161 6.10 11.35 -18.77
CA ASP A 161 6.81 10.13 -19.18
C ASP A 161 7.00 9.14 -18.02
N VAL A 162 6.95 9.62 -16.77
CA VAL A 162 7.15 8.81 -15.56
C VAL A 162 5.86 8.56 -14.80
N TYR A 163 4.87 9.45 -14.91
CA TYR A 163 3.60 9.28 -14.23
C TYR A 163 2.70 8.30 -14.97
N THR A 164 1.94 7.52 -14.21
CA THR A 164 1.02 6.55 -14.79
C THR A 164 -0.04 7.22 -15.66
N SER A 165 -0.07 6.88 -16.95
CA SER A 165 -1.10 7.34 -17.88
C SER A 165 -2.47 6.70 -17.54
N PRO A 166 -3.59 7.48 -17.56
CA PRO A 166 -4.92 6.92 -17.35
C PRO A 166 -5.32 5.84 -18.37
N ASP A 167 -4.83 5.94 -19.62
CA ASP A 167 -5.09 4.93 -20.66
C ASP A 167 -4.30 3.66 -20.43
N MET A 168 -3.02 3.79 -20.06
CA MET A 168 -2.18 2.64 -19.71
C MET A 168 -2.70 1.92 -18.47
N ALA A 169 -3.12 2.66 -17.44
CA ALA A 169 -3.70 2.06 -16.23
C ALA A 169 -4.95 1.22 -16.55
N LYS A 170 -5.83 1.74 -17.43
CA LYS A 170 -7.01 1.00 -17.86
C LYS A 170 -6.65 -0.27 -18.62
N ASP A 171 -5.79 -0.16 -19.65
CA ASP A 171 -5.36 -1.29 -20.45
C ASP A 171 -4.66 -2.36 -19.59
N PHE A 172 -3.81 -1.93 -18.66
CA PHE A 172 -3.11 -2.81 -17.72
C PHE A 172 -4.09 -3.61 -16.85
N VAL A 173 -5.06 -2.94 -16.23
CA VAL A 173 -6.07 -3.60 -15.37
C VAL A 173 -6.93 -4.57 -16.18
N GLU A 174 -7.33 -4.19 -17.40
CA GLU A 174 -8.13 -5.06 -18.29
C GLU A 174 -7.36 -6.31 -18.74
N LYS A 175 -6.05 -6.18 -19.03
CA LYS A 175 -5.20 -7.29 -19.47
C LYS A 175 -4.77 -8.22 -18.33
N THR A 176 -4.52 -7.66 -17.15
CA THR A 176 -3.98 -8.43 -16.02
C THR A 176 -5.06 -8.99 -15.10
N GLY A 177 -6.19 -8.30 -14.98
CA GLY A 177 -7.21 -8.60 -13.98
C GLY A 177 -6.79 -8.32 -12.54
N VAL A 178 -5.77 -7.47 -12.33
CA VAL A 178 -5.28 -7.08 -11.01
C VAL A 178 -6.36 -6.40 -10.18
N ASP A 179 -6.36 -6.63 -8.87
CA ASP A 179 -7.38 -6.10 -7.95
C ASP A 179 -7.07 -4.68 -7.45
N VAL A 180 -5.79 -4.38 -7.25
CA VAL A 180 -5.28 -3.09 -6.74
C VAL A 180 -4.09 -2.66 -7.59
N LEU A 181 -4.01 -1.38 -7.90
CA LEU A 181 -2.93 -0.82 -8.71
C LEU A 181 -2.27 0.35 -7.99
N ALA A 182 -0.98 0.23 -7.72
CA ALA A 182 -0.12 1.34 -7.34
C ALA A 182 0.23 2.15 -8.58
N ILE A 183 0.07 3.48 -8.49
CA ILE A 183 0.31 4.39 -9.61
C ILE A 183 1.32 5.47 -9.24
N ALA A 184 2.14 5.87 -10.20
CA ALA A 184 3.04 7.01 -10.07
C ALA A 184 2.29 8.33 -10.34
N PHE A 185 2.27 9.20 -9.34
CA PHE A 185 1.65 10.54 -9.41
C PHE A 185 2.44 11.60 -8.63
N GLY A 186 3.73 11.37 -8.40
CA GLY A 186 4.65 12.30 -7.73
C GLY A 186 5.07 11.90 -6.32
N THR A 187 4.71 10.71 -5.87
CA THR A 187 5.26 10.11 -4.64
C THR A 187 6.63 9.49 -4.92
N SER A 188 7.43 9.30 -3.87
CA SER A 188 8.68 8.55 -3.92
C SER A 188 8.86 7.72 -2.65
N HIS A 189 9.63 6.64 -2.77
CA HIS A 189 10.08 5.89 -1.60
C HIS A 189 11.19 6.64 -0.85
N GLY A 190 11.35 6.35 0.43
CA GLY A 190 12.42 6.88 1.24
C GLY A 190 12.19 8.30 1.78
N ILE A 191 13.27 9.04 2.05
CA ILE A 191 13.22 10.37 2.65
C ILE A 191 13.06 11.43 1.56
N TYR A 192 11.99 12.21 1.64
CA TYR A 192 11.84 13.36 0.77
C TYR A 192 12.89 14.44 1.10
N THR A 193 13.74 14.75 0.14
CA THR A 193 14.70 15.86 0.24
C THR A 193 14.08 17.20 -0.13
N GLN A 194 12.97 17.16 -0.89
CA GLN A 194 12.20 18.31 -1.31
C GLN A 194 10.71 18.04 -1.11
N LYS A 195 9.89 19.09 -1.11
CA LYS A 195 8.44 18.94 -1.02
C LYS A 195 7.92 18.30 -2.30
N PRO A 196 7.23 17.14 -2.24
CA PRO A 196 6.73 16.49 -3.44
C PRO A 196 5.63 17.33 -4.11
N VAL A 197 5.61 17.32 -5.43
CA VAL A 197 4.51 17.85 -6.24
C VAL A 197 3.64 16.68 -6.65
N LEU A 198 2.45 16.58 -6.07
CA LEU A 198 1.53 15.46 -6.29
C LEU A 198 0.48 15.85 -7.33
N ASP A 199 0.34 15.05 -8.39
CA ASP A 199 -0.74 15.17 -9.37
C ASP A 199 -2.00 14.44 -8.87
N LEU A 200 -2.75 15.09 -8.00
CA LEU A 200 -3.99 14.53 -7.44
C LEU A 200 -5.12 14.42 -8.48
N ASN A 201 -5.06 15.19 -9.59
CA ASN A 201 -6.04 15.10 -10.68
C ASN A 201 -5.88 13.76 -11.41
N ARG A 202 -4.65 13.32 -11.63
CA ARG A 202 -4.33 12.03 -12.28
C ARG A 202 -4.98 10.84 -11.56
N ILE A 203 -4.96 10.86 -10.22
CA ILE A 203 -5.65 9.86 -9.40
C ILE A 203 -7.15 9.81 -9.77
N THR A 204 -7.78 10.97 -9.84
CA THR A 204 -9.21 11.08 -10.14
C THR A 204 -9.51 10.63 -11.58
N GLU A 205 -8.66 10.97 -12.55
CA GLU A 205 -8.80 10.59 -13.94
C GLU A 205 -8.67 9.08 -14.12
N ILE A 206 -7.64 8.46 -13.53
CA ILE A 206 -7.42 7.02 -13.56
C ILE A 206 -8.60 6.29 -12.93
N LYS A 207 -9.05 6.72 -11.74
CA LYS A 207 -10.22 6.16 -11.07
C LYS A 207 -11.47 6.20 -11.97
N ASN A 208 -11.78 7.38 -12.51
CA ASN A 208 -12.99 7.57 -13.33
C ASN A 208 -12.95 6.75 -14.62
N LYS A 209 -11.76 6.57 -15.20
CA LYS A 209 -11.58 5.82 -16.45
C LYS A 209 -11.80 4.33 -16.23
N ASN A 210 -11.30 3.78 -15.14
CA ASN A 210 -11.48 2.39 -14.76
C ASN A 210 -12.91 2.10 -14.29
N MET A 211 -13.55 3.00 -13.55
CA MET A 211 -14.95 2.81 -13.13
C MET A 211 -15.95 2.84 -14.29
N LYS A 212 -15.69 3.58 -15.36
CA LYS A 212 -16.59 3.63 -16.54
C LYS A 212 -16.64 2.30 -17.29
N THR A 213 -15.56 1.56 -17.32
CA THR A 213 -15.51 0.24 -17.97
C THR A 213 -16.35 -0.79 -17.22
N SER A 214 -16.34 -0.78 -15.88
CA SER A 214 -17.16 -1.67 -15.06
C SER A 214 -18.67 -1.35 -15.10
N ALA A 215 -19.04 -0.10 -15.43
CA ALA A 215 -20.44 0.32 -15.50
C ALA A 215 -21.13 -0.05 -16.82
N ILE A 216 -20.40 -0.32 -17.90
CA ILE A 216 -20.97 -0.61 -19.23
C ILE A 216 -21.33 -2.10 -19.40
N GLU A 217 -20.66 -3.00 -18.69
CA GLU A 217 -20.92 -4.45 -18.80
C GLU A 217 -21.97 -5.00 -17.82
N ASN A 218 -22.54 -4.18 -16.93
CA ASN A 218 -23.44 -4.62 -15.88
C ASN A 218 -24.92 -4.57 -16.25
N LYS A 219 -25.37 -5.51 -17.11
CA LYS A 219 -26.77 -5.92 -17.06
C LYS A 219 -27.04 -7.30 -16.44
N ARG A 220 -26.03 -8.07 -16.07
CA ARG A 220 -26.32 -9.40 -15.48
C ARG A 220 -25.17 -10.10 -14.74
N GLU A 221 -24.32 -9.48 -13.97
CA GLU A 221 -23.63 -10.26 -12.94
C GLU A 221 -22.96 -9.37 -11.89
N LYS A 222 -22.92 -9.89 -10.67
CA LYS A 222 -22.46 -9.19 -9.47
C LYS A 222 -21.05 -8.63 -9.63
N TRP A 223 -20.92 -7.31 -9.59
CA TRP A 223 -19.84 -6.46 -9.11
C TRP A 223 -18.49 -7.13 -8.89
N HIS A 224 -17.65 -7.16 -9.91
CA HIS A 224 -16.21 -7.09 -9.76
C HIS A 224 -15.79 -5.66 -10.11
N THR A 225 -15.80 -4.80 -9.12
CA THR A 225 -15.17 -3.50 -9.22
C THR A 225 -13.68 -3.73 -9.12
N ASN A 226 -12.94 -3.61 -10.23
CA ASN A 226 -11.50 -3.44 -10.19
C ASN A 226 -11.23 -2.15 -9.42
N GLY A 227 -10.94 -2.30 -8.11
CA GLY A 227 -10.75 -1.18 -7.21
C GLY A 227 -9.35 -0.63 -7.41
N LEU A 228 -9.23 0.52 -8.08
CA LEU A 228 -8.05 1.36 -7.95
C LEU A 228 -8.08 1.96 -6.56
N THR A 229 -7.18 1.53 -5.72
CA THR A 229 -7.06 2.05 -4.37
C THR A 229 -5.68 2.60 -4.16
N PHE A 230 -5.66 3.79 -3.63
CA PHE A 230 -4.46 4.47 -3.22
C PHE A 230 -4.30 4.24 -1.74
N TYR A 231 -3.35 3.43 -1.35
CA TYR A 231 -2.88 3.47 0.00
C TYR A 231 -1.54 4.20 0.05
N TYR A 232 -1.43 4.96 1.08
CA TYR A 232 -0.25 5.71 1.38
C TYR A 232 0.65 4.81 2.21
N GLN A 233 1.80 4.42 1.66
CA GLN A 233 2.84 3.84 2.49
C GLN A 233 3.25 4.85 3.55
N ALA A 234 2.83 4.65 4.79
CA ALA A 234 3.20 5.48 5.92
C ALA A 234 4.65 5.21 6.30
N GLY A 235 5.53 5.43 5.34
CA GLY A 235 6.96 5.44 5.55
C GLY A 235 7.51 6.79 5.98
N LYS A 236 6.92 7.95 5.70
CA LYS A 236 7.50 9.26 6.09
C LYS A 236 6.64 10.50 5.83
N LEU A 237 5.32 10.43 5.82
CA LEU A 237 4.52 11.65 5.85
C LEU A 237 3.56 11.68 7.03
N CYS A 238 4.03 11.33 8.21
CA CYS A 238 3.39 11.75 9.44
C CYS A 238 3.82 13.19 9.80
N GLN A 239 3.53 14.15 8.93
CA GLN A 239 3.17 15.49 9.33
C GLN A 239 1.65 15.58 9.45
N CYS A 240 1.01 14.62 10.06
CA CYS A 240 -0.16 14.91 10.83
C CYS A 240 0.27 15.99 11.82
N ARG A 241 -0.10 17.25 11.56
CA ARG A 241 -0.28 18.19 12.65
C ARG A 241 -1.25 17.50 13.59
N SER A 242 -0.71 16.72 14.53
CA SER A 242 -1.43 16.44 15.76
C SER A 242 -1.83 17.83 16.25
N LYS A 243 -3.10 18.17 16.15
CA LYS A 243 -3.67 19.09 17.14
C LYS A 243 -3.35 18.38 18.45
N ARG A 244 -2.21 18.75 19.03
CA ARG A 244 -1.93 18.36 20.41
C ARG A 244 -3.22 18.60 21.15
N PRO A 245 -3.81 17.62 21.84
CA PRO A 245 -4.86 17.92 22.76
C PRO A 245 -4.28 19.05 23.61
N ARG A 246 -4.95 20.20 23.66
CA ARG A 246 -4.59 21.21 24.65
C ARG A 246 -4.68 20.47 25.96
N LEU A 247 -3.53 20.10 26.53
CA LEU A 247 -3.44 19.74 27.92
C LEU A 247 -4.14 20.88 28.62
N ARG A 248 -5.37 20.64 29.10
CA ARG A 248 -6.01 21.51 30.05
C ARG A 248 -5.01 21.62 31.19
N ASN A 249 -4.42 22.80 31.37
CA ASN A 249 -3.62 23.13 32.51
C ASN A 249 -4.50 22.88 33.74
N GLY A 250 -4.44 21.66 34.24
CA GLY A 250 -5.04 21.28 35.50
C GLY A 250 -4.19 21.90 36.57
N LYS A 251 -4.62 23.01 37.11
CA LYS A 251 -4.13 23.52 38.40
C LYS A 251 -4.70 22.61 39.48
N LYS A 252 -3.85 22.17 40.40
CA LYS A 252 -4.34 21.60 41.67
C LYS A 252 -5.29 22.60 42.31
N LYS A 253 -6.22 22.13 43.13
CA LYS A 253 -7.19 22.97 43.84
C LYS A 253 -6.55 24.06 44.72
N ASP A 254 -5.24 24.04 44.91
CA ASP A 254 -4.42 24.99 45.65
C ASP A 254 -3.63 25.96 44.78
N GLY A 255 -3.78 25.91 43.46
CA GLY A 255 -3.16 26.86 42.51
C GLY A 255 -1.72 26.54 42.09
N THR A 256 -1.12 25.44 42.54
CA THR A 256 0.27 25.07 42.23
C THR A 256 0.38 24.28 40.89
N PRO A 257 1.39 24.58 40.02
CA PRO A 257 1.63 23.80 38.79
C PRO A 257 2.13 22.39 39.08
N LEU A 258 1.63 21.38 38.34
CA LEU A 258 2.19 20.05 38.36
C LEU A 258 3.56 20.06 37.65
N GLN A 259 4.61 19.58 38.32
CA GLN A 259 5.91 19.32 37.68
C GLN A 259 5.85 18.05 36.83
N PRO A 260 6.54 17.99 35.67
CA PRO A 260 6.64 16.79 34.87
C PRO A 260 7.55 15.75 35.58
N SER A 261 7.07 14.53 35.67
CA SER A 261 7.85 13.35 36.00
C SER A 261 8.52 12.78 34.77
#